data_39f41123f2b8a9b768588c751796aedf
#
_entry.id   39f41123f2b8a9b768588c751796aedf
#
_cell.length_a   1.000
_cell.length_b   1.000
_cell.length_c   1.000
_cell.angle_alpha   90.00
_cell.angle_beta   90.00
_cell.angle_gamma   90.00
#
_symmetry.space_group_name_H-M   'P 1'
#
loop_
_entity.id
_entity.type
_entity.pdbx_description
1 polymer ?
#
loop_
_entity_poly.entity_id
_entity_poly.type
_entity_poly.pdbx_seq_one_letter_code
_entity_poly.pdbx_strand_id
1 'polypeptide(L)'
;MIYETAPAKINFTLDTLFKRDDGYHEIEMIMTTIDLNDRLSFQKRKDKKIVVDIEHNYVPNDHKNLAYRAAQLMVDTYNIKEGVTITIDKDIPVSAGLAGGSADAAATMRGMNRLFELGKSLDELSALGIQIGTDIPFCIYNKTAVCTGRGECVTFLDKPPSAWVVLAKPDLGISSPDVFKALNLNEKHVVNNDMCKQALKTNNYYQLCESLSNRLEPISISMHPEIKKMKDNMLQCGADGALMSGSGPTVYGLAQKERQAKNIYNSVNGCCNEVY
;
A
#
# COMPACT_ATOMS: atom_id res chain seq x y z
N MET A 1 -14.47 0.12 -23.14
CA MET A 1 -13.90 -0.56 -21.96
C MET A 1 -12.56 0.09 -21.66
N ILE A 2 -12.27 0.40 -20.41
CA ILE A 2 -11.01 1.00 -19.93
C ILE A 2 -10.35 0.01 -18.95
N TYR A 3 -9.03 -0.05 -18.95
CA TYR A 3 -8.24 -0.88 -18.04
C TYR A 3 -7.31 -0.01 -17.23
N GLU A 4 -7.16 -0.34 -15.95
CA GLU A 4 -6.23 0.27 -14.99
C GLU A 4 -5.51 -0.82 -14.18
N THR A 5 -4.29 -0.50 -13.75
CA THR A 5 -3.58 -1.29 -12.76
C THR A 5 -3.61 -0.59 -11.40
N ALA A 6 -3.68 -1.37 -10.35
CA ALA A 6 -3.70 -0.93 -8.96
C ALA A 6 -2.50 -1.53 -8.22
N PRO A 7 -1.29 -0.92 -8.30
CA PRO A 7 -0.10 -1.48 -7.70
C PRO A 7 -0.17 -1.48 -6.17
N ALA A 8 0.33 -2.54 -5.54
CA ALA A 8 0.62 -2.58 -4.13
C ALA A 8 1.73 -1.58 -3.77
N LYS A 9 1.80 -1.20 -2.50
CA LYS A 9 2.90 -0.39 -1.95
C LYS A 9 3.64 -1.13 -0.85
N ILE A 10 4.89 -0.76 -0.66
CA ILE A 10 5.65 -1.06 0.56
C ILE A 10 6.15 0.25 1.18
N ASN A 11 6.41 0.22 2.49
CA ASN A 11 7.05 1.33 3.20
C ASN A 11 8.54 1.02 3.35
N PHE A 12 9.42 1.91 2.92
CA PHE A 12 10.85 1.86 3.29
C PHE A 12 11.06 2.36 4.71
N THR A 13 10.34 3.43 5.06
CA THR A 13 10.29 3.94 6.42
C THR A 13 8.86 4.26 6.83
N LEU A 14 8.57 4.16 8.14
CA LEU A 14 7.33 4.64 8.72
C LEU A 14 7.61 5.14 10.13
N ASP A 15 7.47 6.45 10.35
CA ASP A 15 7.53 7.07 11.66
C ASP A 15 6.18 7.64 12.08
N THR A 16 5.98 7.73 13.38
CA THR A 16 4.83 8.35 14.01
C THR A 16 5.36 9.42 14.96
N LEU A 17 5.13 10.67 14.64
CA LEU A 17 5.79 11.80 15.28
C LEU A 17 5.09 12.24 16.57
N PHE A 18 3.78 12.47 16.50
CA PHE A 18 2.95 12.85 17.64
C PHE A 18 1.48 12.53 17.38
N LYS A 19 0.67 12.57 18.46
CA LYS A 19 -0.78 12.43 18.36
C LYS A 19 -1.40 13.78 18.08
N ARG A 20 -2.27 13.85 17.09
CA ARG A 20 -2.97 15.06 16.62
C ARG A 20 -4.26 15.28 17.45
N ASP A 21 -4.75 16.52 17.43
CA ASP A 21 -6.01 16.89 18.10
C ASP A 21 -7.24 16.22 17.47
N ASP A 22 -7.15 15.82 16.19
CA ASP A 22 -8.21 15.08 15.48
C ASP A 22 -8.27 13.59 15.84
N GLY A 23 -7.42 13.15 16.78
CA GLY A 23 -7.35 11.76 17.27
C GLY A 23 -6.48 10.84 16.43
N TYR A 24 -6.01 11.28 15.26
CA TYR A 24 -5.03 10.58 14.43
C TYR A 24 -3.60 10.84 14.90
N HIS A 25 -2.65 10.25 14.19
CA HIS A 25 -1.22 10.50 14.40
C HIS A 25 -0.65 11.28 13.22
N GLU A 26 0.27 12.18 13.52
CA GLU A 26 1.14 12.76 12.51
C GLU A 26 2.19 11.73 12.16
N ILE A 27 2.28 11.38 10.88
CA ILE A 27 3.22 10.38 10.39
C ILE A 27 4.17 10.98 9.35
N GLU A 28 5.34 10.38 9.23
CA GLU A 28 6.24 10.59 8.11
C GLU A 28 6.68 9.21 7.61
N MET A 29 6.34 8.87 6.38
CA MET A 29 6.66 7.57 5.80
C MET A 29 7.13 7.72 4.36
N ILE A 30 8.11 6.90 3.97
CA ILE A 30 8.57 6.81 2.60
C ILE A 30 8.03 5.51 2.00
N MET A 31 7.28 5.65 0.92
CA MET A 31 6.62 4.54 0.24
C MET A 31 7.00 4.47 -1.23
N THR A 32 6.97 3.26 -1.77
CA THR A 32 7.05 3.00 -3.21
C THR A 32 6.05 1.95 -3.63
N THR A 33 5.66 1.98 -4.90
CA THR A 33 4.86 0.89 -5.50
C THR A 33 5.77 -0.25 -5.93
N ILE A 34 5.19 -1.45 -6.01
CA ILE A 34 5.84 -2.68 -6.48
C ILE A 34 5.04 -3.30 -7.62
N ASP A 35 5.60 -4.30 -8.32
CA ASP A 35 4.98 -4.89 -9.50
C ASP A 35 3.78 -5.81 -9.19
N LEU A 36 3.57 -6.21 -7.92
CA LEU A 36 2.34 -6.88 -7.51
C LEU A 36 1.18 -5.89 -7.63
N ASN A 37 0.17 -6.22 -8.43
CA ASN A 37 -0.93 -5.29 -8.68
C ASN A 37 -2.26 -6.01 -8.96
N ASP A 38 -3.35 -5.38 -8.55
CA ASP A 38 -4.68 -5.76 -9.01
C ASP A 38 -4.95 -5.16 -10.40
N ARG A 39 -5.84 -5.79 -11.16
CA ARG A 39 -6.26 -5.32 -12.48
C ARG A 39 -7.73 -4.96 -12.46
N LEU A 40 -8.05 -3.77 -12.95
CA LEU A 40 -9.42 -3.30 -13.00
C LEU A 40 -9.84 -3.04 -14.43
N SER A 41 -11.09 -3.40 -14.75
CA SER A 41 -11.73 -2.99 -16.01
C SER A 41 -13.04 -2.25 -15.74
N PHE A 42 -13.36 -1.29 -16.63
CA PHE A 42 -14.49 -0.39 -16.47
C PHE A 42 -15.35 -0.38 -17.73
N GLN A 43 -16.65 -0.58 -17.54
CA GLN A 43 -17.63 -0.55 -18.62
C GLN A 43 -18.83 0.33 -18.24
N LYS A 44 -19.24 1.23 -19.14
CA LYS A 44 -20.46 2.06 -18.96
C LYS A 44 -21.72 1.19 -18.90
N ARG A 45 -22.68 1.63 -18.09
CA ARG A 45 -24.02 1.02 -17.93
C ARG A 45 -25.09 2.06 -18.19
N LYS A 46 -26.18 1.62 -18.81
CA LYS A 46 -27.35 2.47 -19.09
C LYS A 46 -28.29 2.62 -17.87
N ASP A 47 -28.21 1.69 -16.90
CA ASP A 47 -29.11 1.62 -15.73
C ASP A 47 -28.69 2.49 -14.54
N LYS A 48 -27.66 3.34 -14.71
CA LYS A 48 -27.11 4.27 -13.71
C LYS A 48 -26.58 3.60 -12.43
N LYS A 49 -26.45 2.28 -12.38
CA LYS A 49 -25.94 1.56 -11.21
C LYS A 49 -24.42 1.50 -11.22
N ILE A 50 -23.86 1.49 -10.02
CA ILE A 50 -22.47 1.09 -9.78
C ILE A 50 -22.49 -0.37 -9.38
N VAL A 51 -21.77 -1.20 -10.13
CA VAL A 51 -21.63 -2.64 -9.87
C VAL A 51 -20.15 -2.94 -9.75
N VAL A 52 -19.75 -3.52 -8.62
CA VAL A 52 -18.41 -4.08 -8.42
C VAL A 52 -18.51 -5.58 -8.59
N ASP A 53 -17.78 -6.10 -9.55
CA ASP A 53 -17.70 -7.52 -9.87
C ASP A 53 -16.31 -8.02 -9.44
N ILE A 54 -16.28 -8.85 -8.41
CA ILE A 54 -15.05 -9.36 -7.80
C ILE A 54 -15.30 -10.77 -7.25
N GLU A 55 -14.48 -11.72 -7.69
CA GLU A 55 -14.50 -13.09 -7.17
C GLU A 55 -13.50 -13.22 -6.01
N HIS A 56 -13.90 -12.81 -4.82
CA HIS A 56 -13.04 -12.90 -3.63
C HIS A 56 -13.88 -13.02 -2.35
N ASN A 57 -13.60 -14.06 -1.52
CA ASN A 57 -14.43 -14.40 -0.37
C ASN A 57 -14.45 -13.34 0.75
N TYR A 58 -13.39 -12.52 0.86
CA TYR A 58 -13.21 -11.55 1.94
C TYR A 58 -13.33 -10.10 1.50
N VAL A 59 -13.56 -9.85 0.21
CA VAL A 59 -13.72 -8.48 -0.32
C VAL A 59 -15.19 -8.24 -0.64
N PRO A 60 -15.83 -7.22 -0.01
CA PRO A 60 -17.22 -6.93 -0.31
C PRO A 60 -17.37 -6.39 -1.75
N ASN A 61 -18.52 -6.66 -2.37
CA ASN A 61 -18.88 -6.12 -3.68
C ASN A 61 -19.92 -4.97 -3.59
N ASP A 62 -20.19 -4.48 -2.38
CA ASP A 62 -21.17 -3.45 -2.05
C ASP A 62 -20.50 -2.11 -1.66
N HIS A 63 -21.28 -1.22 -1.05
CA HIS A 63 -20.85 0.10 -0.56
C HIS A 63 -19.70 0.08 0.47
N LYS A 64 -19.32 -1.07 1.01
CA LYS A 64 -18.16 -1.22 1.88
C LYS A 64 -16.84 -1.33 1.09
N ASN A 65 -16.93 -1.70 -0.19
CA ASN A 65 -15.76 -1.75 -1.08
C ASN A 65 -15.25 -0.35 -1.39
N LEU A 66 -13.92 -0.11 -1.27
CA LEU A 66 -13.34 1.21 -1.52
C LEU A 66 -13.43 1.63 -3.00
N ALA A 67 -13.39 0.68 -3.95
CA ALA A 67 -13.62 0.96 -5.36
C ALA A 67 -15.07 1.41 -5.62
N TYR A 68 -16.06 0.79 -4.96
CA TYR A 68 -17.44 1.25 -5.01
C TYR A 68 -17.59 2.68 -4.47
N ARG A 69 -16.97 2.93 -3.30
CA ARG A 69 -17.00 4.28 -2.67
C ARG A 69 -16.35 5.33 -3.53
N ALA A 70 -15.24 4.98 -4.18
CA ALA A 70 -14.56 5.86 -5.14
C ALA A 70 -15.44 6.17 -6.34
N ALA A 71 -16.09 5.16 -6.90
CA ALA A 71 -17.02 5.34 -8.01
C ALA A 71 -18.23 6.22 -7.61
N GLN A 72 -18.82 5.98 -6.43
CA GLN A 72 -19.94 6.78 -5.93
C GLN A 72 -19.52 8.24 -5.74
N LEU A 73 -18.36 8.49 -5.13
CA LEU A 73 -17.83 9.83 -4.93
C LEU A 73 -17.61 10.57 -6.27
N MET A 74 -17.08 9.87 -7.28
CA MET A 74 -16.89 10.43 -8.63
C MET A 74 -18.24 10.75 -9.29
N VAL A 75 -19.24 9.86 -9.18
CA VAL A 75 -20.59 10.06 -9.72
C VAL A 75 -21.23 11.30 -9.09
N ASP A 76 -21.16 11.44 -7.78
CA ASP A 76 -21.78 12.53 -7.04
C ASP A 76 -21.07 13.87 -7.32
N THR A 77 -19.73 13.87 -7.32
CA THR A 77 -18.92 15.09 -7.51
C THR A 77 -19.02 15.64 -8.92
N TYR A 78 -19.00 14.77 -9.93
CA TYR A 78 -18.97 15.18 -11.34
C TYR A 78 -20.31 15.00 -12.06
N ASN A 79 -21.38 14.67 -11.31
CA ASN A 79 -22.74 14.53 -11.82
C ASN A 79 -22.83 13.57 -13.01
N ILE A 80 -22.15 12.43 -12.92
CA ILE A 80 -22.12 11.40 -13.97
C ILE A 80 -23.51 10.78 -14.10
N LYS A 81 -24.05 10.72 -15.30
CA LYS A 81 -25.44 10.28 -15.56
C LYS A 81 -25.57 8.81 -15.94
N GLU A 82 -24.47 8.17 -16.26
CA GLU A 82 -24.39 6.75 -16.61
C GLU A 82 -23.88 5.94 -15.42
N GLY A 83 -24.18 4.65 -15.38
CA GLY A 83 -23.60 3.72 -14.42
C GLY A 83 -22.29 3.15 -14.90
N VAL A 84 -21.65 2.35 -14.04
CA VAL A 84 -20.40 1.67 -14.32
C VAL A 84 -20.37 0.25 -13.73
N THR A 85 -19.88 -0.71 -14.50
CA THR A 85 -19.40 -1.99 -13.99
C THR A 85 -17.89 -1.90 -13.81
N ILE A 86 -17.41 -2.26 -12.62
CA ILE A 86 -15.99 -2.31 -12.24
C ILE A 86 -15.70 -3.78 -11.94
N THR A 87 -14.94 -4.43 -12.81
CA THR A 87 -14.46 -5.80 -12.55
C THR A 87 -13.06 -5.71 -11.96
N ILE A 88 -12.81 -6.39 -10.84
CA ILE A 88 -11.54 -6.40 -10.13
C ILE A 88 -10.98 -7.83 -10.12
N ASP A 89 -9.82 -7.98 -10.73
CA ASP A 89 -8.97 -9.18 -10.62
C ASP A 89 -7.94 -8.93 -9.52
N LYS A 90 -8.09 -9.67 -8.40
CA LYS A 90 -7.44 -9.36 -7.12
C LYS A 90 -6.25 -10.27 -6.86
N ASP A 91 -5.04 -9.72 -7.00
CA ASP A 91 -3.77 -10.38 -6.71
C ASP A 91 -3.14 -9.90 -5.40
N ILE A 92 -3.41 -8.65 -4.98
CA ILE A 92 -2.86 -8.09 -3.74
C ILE A 92 -3.57 -8.72 -2.53
N PRO A 93 -2.84 -9.28 -1.56
CA PRO A 93 -3.42 -9.83 -0.33
C PRO A 93 -4.28 -8.83 0.44
N VAL A 94 -5.40 -9.32 1.00
CA VAL A 94 -6.33 -8.48 1.76
C VAL A 94 -5.82 -8.27 3.19
N SER A 95 -6.01 -7.07 3.75
CA SER A 95 -5.59 -6.70 5.12
C SER A 95 -4.11 -6.97 5.38
N ALA A 96 -3.26 -6.66 4.42
CA ALA A 96 -1.86 -7.05 4.35
C ALA A 96 -0.86 -5.91 4.62
N GLY A 97 -1.30 -4.67 4.86
CA GLY A 97 -0.39 -3.52 4.96
C GLY A 97 0.15 -3.02 3.60
N LEU A 98 -0.38 -3.53 2.49
CA LEU A 98 0.04 -3.24 1.10
C LEU A 98 -0.86 -2.24 0.37
N ALA A 99 -1.84 -1.65 1.05
CA ALA A 99 -2.80 -0.67 0.54
C ALA A 99 -3.66 -1.15 -0.66
N GLY A 100 -3.93 -2.47 -0.84
CA GLY A 100 -4.66 -3.00 -1.99
C GLY A 100 -6.02 -2.33 -2.23
N GLY A 101 -6.86 -2.18 -1.19
CA GLY A 101 -8.14 -1.50 -1.33
C GLY A 101 -8.02 -0.02 -1.72
N SER A 102 -7.00 0.70 -1.23
CA SER A 102 -6.72 2.08 -1.61
C SER A 102 -6.20 2.18 -3.05
N ALA A 103 -5.42 1.19 -3.48
CA ALA A 103 -4.96 1.08 -4.86
C ALA A 103 -6.14 0.83 -5.82
N ASP A 104 -7.09 -0.06 -5.45
CA ASP A 104 -8.32 -0.29 -6.22
C ASP A 104 -9.17 0.98 -6.33
N ALA A 105 -9.33 1.71 -5.22
CA ALA A 105 -10.06 2.98 -5.22
C ALA A 105 -9.39 4.03 -6.12
N ALA A 106 -8.07 4.17 -6.02
CA ALA A 106 -7.30 5.09 -6.87
C ALA A 106 -7.38 4.72 -8.36
N ALA A 107 -7.25 3.43 -8.68
CA ALA A 107 -7.43 2.93 -10.04
C ALA A 107 -8.86 3.18 -10.54
N THR A 108 -9.86 3.04 -9.68
CA THR A 108 -11.25 3.37 -10.00
C THR A 108 -11.41 4.84 -10.35
N MET A 109 -10.81 5.75 -9.58
CA MET A 109 -10.88 7.19 -9.88
C MET A 109 -10.21 7.52 -11.22
N ARG A 110 -9.02 6.97 -11.50
CA ARG A 110 -8.34 7.14 -12.80
C ARG A 110 -9.14 6.53 -13.95
N GLY A 111 -9.65 5.30 -13.76
CA GLY A 111 -10.43 4.58 -14.76
C GLY A 111 -11.75 5.30 -15.13
N MET A 112 -12.48 5.79 -14.14
CA MET A 112 -13.69 6.58 -14.35
C MET A 112 -13.40 7.94 -14.99
N ASN A 113 -12.31 8.61 -14.60
CA ASN A 113 -11.87 9.86 -15.23
C ASN A 113 -11.68 9.67 -16.75
N ARG A 114 -11.04 8.55 -17.16
CA ARG A 114 -10.86 8.19 -18.58
C ARG A 114 -12.15 7.72 -19.24
N LEU A 115 -12.94 6.87 -18.56
CA LEU A 115 -14.17 6.28 -19.11
C LEU A 115 -15.22 7.34 -19.45
N PHE A 116 -15.36 8.34 -18.58
CA PHE A 116 -16.35 9.42 -18.71
C PHE A 116 -15.75 10.71 -19.26
N GLU A 117 -14.47 10.69 -19.67
CA GLU A 117 -13.79 11.83 -20.30
C GLU A 117 -13.85 13.12 -19.45
N LEU A 118 -13.68 12.97 -18.12
CA LEU A 118 -13.84 14.08 -17.17
C LEU A 118 -12.72 15.11 -17.25
N GLY A 119 -11.55 14.75 -17.81
CA GLY A 119 -10.39 15.64 -17.99
C GLY A 119 -9.75 16.11 -16.69
N LYS A 120 -9.90 15.34 -15.58
CA LYS A 120 -9.38 15.70 -14.27
C LYS A 120 -7.90 15.37 -14.15
N SER A 121 -7.14 16.29 -13.53
CA SER A 121 -5.74 16.07 -13.19
C SER A 121 -5.58 15.04 -12.04
N LEU A 122 -4.39 14.47 -11.91
CA LEU A 122 -4.10 13.59 -10.77
C LEU A 122 -4.21 14.33 -9.43
N ASP A 123 -3.89 15.63 -9.40
CA ASP A 123 -4.00 16.45 -8.20
C ASP A 123 -5.46 16.63 -7.77
N GLU A 124 -6.38 16.88 -8.72
CA GLU A 124 -7.82 16.95 -8.44
C GLU A 124 -8.35 15.59 -7.93
N LEU A 125 -7.93 14.48 -8.54
CA LEU A 125 -8.32 13.14 -8.10
C LEU A 125 -7.74 12.82 -6.71
N SER A 126 -6.50 13.21 -6.46
CA SER A 126 -5.83 13.03 -5.16
C SER A 126 -6.56 13.79 -4.05
N ALA A 127 -6.88 15.07 -4.29
CA ALA A 127 -7.65 15.89 -3.35
C ALA A 127 -9.04 15.32 -3.05
N LEU A 128 -9.69 14.72 -4.05
CA LEU A 128 -10.98 14.07 -3.88
C LEU A 128 -10.83 12.74 -3.11
N GLY A 129 -9.79 11.96 -3.40
CA GLY A 129 -9.52 10.64 -2.83
C GLY A 129 -9.30 10.63 -1.32
N ILE A 130 -8.80 11.72 -0.74
CA ILE A 130 -8.61 11.90 0.71
C ILE A 130 -9.91 11.63 1.50
N GLN A 131 -11.06 11.92 0.92
CA GLN A 131 -12.37 11.72 1.57
C GLN A 131 -12.69 10.23 1.79
N ILE A 132 -12.00 9.33 1.09
CA ILE A 132 -12.22 7.88 1.17
C ILE A 132 -11.16 7.22 2.06
N GLY A 133 -9.89 7.63 1.90
CA GLY A 133 -8.78 7.06 2.66
C GLY A 133 -7.46 7.78 2.43
N THR A 134 -6.60 7.75 3.46
CA THR A 134 -5.34 8.51 3.49
C THR A 134 -4.25 7.98 2.56
N ASP A 135 -4.27 6.69 2.20
CA ASP A 135 -3.32 6.11 1.25
C ASP A 135 -3.71 6.34 -0.21
N ILE A 136 -4.97 6.77 -0.48
CA ILE A 136 -5.46 6.95 -1.85
C ILE A 136 -4.69 8.03 -2.61
N PRO A 137 -4.34 9.19 -2.03
CA PRO A 137 -3.49 10.17 -2.68
C PRO A 137 -2.19 9.58 -3.24
N PHE A 138 -1.47 8.81 -2.44
CA PHE A 138 -0.27 8.10 -2.89
C PHE A 138 -0.57 7.14 -4.05
N CYS A 139 -1.62 6.33 -3.93
CA CYS A 139 -2.03 5.36 -4.95
C CYS A 139 -2.53 6.01 -6.26
N ILE A 140 -2.98 7.27 -6.22
CA ILE A 140 -3.33 8.03 -7.44
C ILE A 140 -2.09 8.28 -8.30
N TYR A 141 -0.97 8.65 -7.66
CA TYR A 141 0.26 9.01 -8.37
C TYR A 141 1.12 7.79 -8.74
N ASN A 142 1.09 6.72 -7.95
CA ASN A 142 1.91 5.52 -8.15
C ASN A 142 3.41 5.84 -8.31
N LYS A 143 3.94 6.69 -7.45
CA LYS A 143 5.34 7.12 -7.46
C LYS A 143 5.95 7.00 -6.07
N THR A 144 7.27 6.82 -6.01
CA THR A 144 8.00 6.89 -4.74
C THR A 144 7.83 8.27 -4.13
N ALA A 145 7.44 8.33 -2.87
CA ALA A 145 7.13 9.57 -2.19
C ALA A 145 7.37 9.49 -0.68
N VAL A 146 7.65 10.64 -0.07
CA VAL A 146 7.42 10.84 1.35
C VAL A 146 5.96 11.29 1.53
N CYS A 147 5.26 10.65 2.44
CA CYS A 147 3.88 10.96 2.82
C CYS A 147 3.86 11.43 4.27
N THR A 148 3.26 12.61 4.50
CA THR A 148 3.13 13.25 5.82
C THR A 148 1.68 13.54 6.16
N GLY A 149 1.42 14.19 7.30
CA GLY A 149 0.07 14.34 7.81
C GLY A 149 -0.43 13.02 8.38
N ARG A 150 -1.61 12.55 7.96
CA ARG A 150 -2.13 11.21 8.22
C ARG A 150 -1.70 10.20 7.14
N GLY A 151 -0.85 10.64 6.17
CA GLY A 151 -0.39 9.94 4.97
C GLY A 151 -0.86 10.57 3.66
N GLU A 152 -1.70 11.61 3.73
CA GLU A 152 -2.32 12.24 2.57
C GLU A 152 -1.46 13.28 1.86
N CYS A 153 -0.46 13.86 2.53
CA CYS A 153 0.42 14.87 1.94
C CYS A 153 1.58 14.20 1.22
N VAL A 154 1.52 14.14 -0.10
CA VAL A 154 2.46 13.39 -0.94
C VAL A 154 3.52 14.33 -1.54
N THR A 155 4.79 14.07 -1.26
CA THR A 155 5.94 14.75 -1.89
C THR A 155 6.80 13.72 -2.61
N PHE A 156 6.99 13.88 -3.91
CA PHE A 156 7.70 12.89 -4.73
C PHE A 156 9.20 12.84 -4.41
N LEU A 157 9.73 11.64 -4.47
CA LEU A 157 11.14 11.33 -4.34
C LEU A 157 11.65 10.63 -5.61
N ASP A 158 12.98 10.48 -5.71
CA ASP A 158 13.60 9.70 -6.76
C ASP A 158 13.18 8.24 -6.69
N LYS A 159 13.20 7.56 -7.82
CA LYS A 159 12.90 6.12 -7.90
C LYS A 159 13.94 5.32 -7.12
N PRO A 160 13.54 4.25 -6.43
CA PRO A 160 14.48 3.39 -5.74
C PRO A 160 15.38 2.64 -6.73
N PRO A 161 16.57 2.23 -6.30
CA PRO A 161 17.38 1.26 -7.02
C PRO A 161 16.57 0.01 -7.33
N SER A 162 16.79 -0.59 -8.49
CA SER A 162 16.12 -1.83 -8.89
C SER A 162 16.45 -2.95 -7.91
N ALA A 163 15.42 -3.65 -7.45
CA ALA A 163 15.53 -4.76 -6.52
C ALA A 163 14.41 -5.78 -6.76
N TRP A 164 14.68 -7.01 -6.42
CA TRP A 164 13.66 -8.03 -6.24
C TRP A 164 13.02 -7.85 -4.87
N VAL A 165 11.69 -7.94 -4.82
CA VAL A 165 10.91 -7.85 -3.58
C VAL A 165 10.22 -9.19 -3.37
N VAL A 166 10.54 -9.86 -2.26
CA VAL A 166 9.82 -11.06 -1.82
C VAL A 166 8.87 -10.66 -0.71
N LEU A 167 7.59 -10.98 -0.86
CA LEU A 167 6.56 -10.69 0.13
C LEU A 167 6.13 -11.99 0.82
N ALA A 168 5.94 -11.96 2.13
CA ALA A 168 5.31 -13.04 2.88
C ALA A 168 4.24 -12.48 3.81
N LYS A 169 3.01 -12.94 3.64
CA LYS A 169 1.87 -12.55 4.49
C LYS A 169 1.39 -13.78 5.28
N PRO A 170 1.51 -13.76 6.62
CA PRO A 170 0.97 -14.81 7.45
C PRO A 170 -0.55 -14.88 7.37
N ASP A 171 -1.13 -16.04 7.72
CA ASP A 171 -2.57 -16.31 7.75
C ASP A 171 -3.27 -15.58 8.90
N LEU A 172 -3.06 -14.26 8.96
CA LEU A 172 -3.70 -13.38 9.93
C LEU A 172 -3.94 -12.00 9.32
N GLY A 173 -4.87 -11.24 9.90
CA GLY A 173 -5.10 -9.84 9.57
C GLY A 173 -4.76 -8.98 10.76
N ILE A 174 -4.21 -7.78 10.53
CA ILE A 174 -3.94 -6.80 11.57
C ILE A 174 -4.81 -5.57 11.34
N SER A 175 -5.46 -5.12 12.42
CA SER A 175 -6.20 -3.88 12.44
C SER A 175 -5.23 -2.71 12.66
N SER A 176 -5.03 -1.86 11.66
CA SER A 176 -4.19 -0.66 11.81
C SER A 176 -4.60 0.21 13.00
N PRO A 177 -5.89 0.49 13.26
CA PRO A 177 -6.32 1.22 14.45
C PRO A 177 -5.83 0.60 15.77
N ASP A 178 -5.79 -0.73 15.88
CA ASP A 178 -5.35 -1.39 17.11
C ASP A 178 -3.85 -1.25 17.32
N VAL A 179 -3.05 -1.33 16.26
CA VAL A 179 -1.60 -1.09 16.33
C VAL A 179 -1.30 0.36 16.73
N PHE A 180 -1.97 1.34 16.12
CA PHE A 180 -1.81 2.75 16.47
C PHE A 180 -2.29 3.05 17.90
N LYS A 181 -3.31 2.37 18.39
CA LYS A 181 -3.80 2.50 19.78
C LYS A 181 -2.81 1.96 20.81
N ALA A 182 -2.08 0.92 20.45
CA ALA A 182 -1.04 0.32 21.30
C ALA A 182 0.30 1.06 21.26
N LEU A 183 0.44 2.05 20.36
CA LEU A 183 1.68 2.81 20.18
C LEU A 183 1.97 3.69 21.42
N ASN A 184 3.17 3.52 21.97
CA ASN A 184 3.72 4.37 23.01
C ASN A 184 4.73 5.36 22.39
N LEU A 185 4.32 6.61 22.25
CA LEU A 185 5.17 7.66 21.67
C LEU A 185 6.35 8.06 22.58
N ASN A 186 6.33 7.73 23.86
CA ASN A 186 7.42 8.03 24.78
C ASN A 186 8.61 7.06 24.65
N GLU A 187 8.40 5.93 23.99
CA GLU A 187 9.48 5.01 23.69
C GLU A 187 10.37 5.58 22.56
N LYS A 188 11.68 5.60 22.83
CA LYS A 188 12.65 6.03 21.82
C LYS A 188 12.69 5.00 20.69
N HIS A 189 12.38 5.46 19.50
CA HIS A 189 12.53 4.69 18.29
C HIS A 189 13.20 5.58 17.24
N VAL A 190 14.15 5.01 16.51
CA VAL A 190 14.86 5.75 15.45
C VAL A 190 14.33 5.26 14.11
N VAL A 191 13.77 6.18 13.33
CA VAL A 191 13.38 5.94 11.95
C VAL A 191 14.32 6.72 11.03
N ASN A 192 14.88 6.04 10.04
CA ASN A 192 15.97 6.55 9.22
C ASN A 192 15.48 7.27 7.96
N ASN A 193 14.50 8.20 8.09
CA ASN A 193 13.92 8.93 6.95
C ASN A 193 14.97 9.65 6.11
N ASP A 194 15.90 10.38 6.74
CA ASP A 194 16.93 11.14 6.02
C ASP A 194 17.92 10.24 5.30
N MET A 195 18.32 9.12 5.91
CA MET A 195 19.17 8.11 5.28
C MET A 195 18.45 7.50 4.06
N CYS A 196 17.16 7.19 4.18
CA CYS A 196 16.36 6.66 3.08
C CYS A 196 16.25 7.66 1.92
N LYS A 197 15.94 8.94 2.21
CA LYS A 197 15.90 10.01 1.20
C LYS A 197 17.26 10.16 0.50
N GLN A 198 18.36 10.10 1.24
CA GLN A 198 19.71 10.17 0.67
C GLN A 198 20.02 8.94 -0.19
N ALA A 199 19.64 7.73 0.25
CA ALA A 199 19.82 6.51 -0.51
C ALA A 199 19.07 6.54 -1.85
N LEU A 200 17.83 7.04 -1.87
CA LEU A 200 17.05 7.23 -3.09
C LEU A 200 17.72 8.24 -4.02
N LYS A 201 18.12 9.40 -3.49
CA LYS A 201 18.79 10.48 -4.25
C LYS A 201 20.11 10.03 -4.90
N THR A 202 20.87 9.19 -4.21
CA THR A 202 22.17 8.69 -4.71
C THR A 202 22.05 7.34 -5.42
N ASN A 203 20.85 6.80 -5.57
CA ASN A 203 20.58 5.49 -6.13
C ASN A 203 21.42 4.37 -5.46
N ASN A 204 21.57 4.45 -4.13
CA ASN A 204 22.39 3.52 -3.34
C ASN A 204 21.52 2.43 -2.70
N TYR A 205 21.56 1.23 -3.29
CA TYR A 205 20.76 0.09 -2.86
C TYR A 205 21.09 -0.37 -1.42
N TYR A 206 22.36 -0.49 -1.06
CA TYR A 206 22.73 -0.98 0.27
C TYR A 206 22.36 0.01 1.36
N GLN A 207 22.57 1.30 1.12
CA GLN A 207 22.12 2.35 2.04
C GLN A 207 20.59 2.36 2.19
N LEU A 208 19.85 2.06 1.11
CA LEU A 208 18.40 1.89 1.19
C LEU A 208 18.03 0.71 2.11
N CYS A 209 18.70 -0.44 1.96
CA CYS A 209 18.46 -1.60 2.83
C CYS A 209 18.79 -1.31 4.31
N GLU A 210 19.84 -0.55 4.58
CA GLU A 210 20.21 -0.12 5.95
C GLU A 210 19.23 0.88 6.55
N SER A 211 18.54 1.66 5.73
CA SER A 211 17.60 2.68 6.18
C SER A 211 16.22 2.12 6.55
N LEU A 212 15.92 0.87 6.18
CA LEU A 212 14.62 0.26 6.41
C LEU A 212 14.22 0.31 7.89
N SER A 213 13.11 0.98 8.20
CA SER A 213 12.66 1.16 9.58
C SER A 213 11.18 1.45 9.67
N ASN A 214 10.50 0.83 10.65
CA ASN A 214 9.06 1.00 10.84
C ASN A 214 8.73 1.01 12.33
N ARG A 215 8.27 2.15 12.83
CA ARG A 215 7.92 2.33 14.25
C ARG A 215 6.78 1.42 14.72
N LEU A 216 5.92 0.98 13.82
CA LEU A 216 4.81 0.08 14.15
C LEU A 216 5.24 -1.39 14.22
N GLU A 217 6.38 -1.76 13.61
CA GLU A 217 6.82 -3.16 13.52
C GLU A 217 7.00 -3.83 14.89
N PRO A 218 7.68 -3.23 15.89
CA PRO A 218 7.82 -3.85 17.21
C PRO A 218 6.46 -4.12 17.89
N ILE A 219 5.49 -3.24 17.69
CA ILE A 219 4.15 -3.37 18.25
C ILE A 219 3.42 -4.55 17.59
N SER A 220 3.41 -4.59 16.28
CA SER A 220 2.78 -5.69 15.53
C SER A 220 3.46 -7.03 15.82
N ILE A 221 4.78 -7.06 16.00
CA ILE A 221 5.52 -8.25 16.45
C ILE A 221 5.12 -8.69 17.86
N SER A 222 4.90 -7.75 18.78
CA SER A 222 4.45 -8.09 20.14
C SER A 222 3.07 -8.74 20.17
N MET A 223 2.19 -8.35 19.24
CA MET A 223 0.86 -8.93 19.06
C MET A 223 0.93 -10.27 18.29
N HIS A 224 1.82 -10.35 17.30
CA HIS A 224 1.92 -11.46 16.35
C HIS A 224 3.40 -11.83 16.10
N PRO A 225 3.98 -12.70 16.95
CA PRO A 225 5.41 -13.07 16.86
C PRO A 225 5.81 -13.75 15.54
N GLU A 226 4.85 -14.24 14.74
CA GLU A 226 5.05 -14.83 13.42
C GLU A 226 5.73 -13.84 12.47
N ILE A 227 5.42 -12.55 12.59
CA ILE A 227 6.01 -11.47 11.78
C ILE A 227 7.54 -11.46 11.94
N LYS A 228 8.01 -11.54 13.19
CA LYS A 228 9.45 -11.60 13.47
C LYS A 228 10.09 -12.85 12.89
N LYS A 229 9.45 -14.01 13.03
CA LYS A 229 9.98 -15.27 12.48
C LYS A 229 10.18 -15.20 10.98
N MET A 230 9.21 -14.60 10.24
CA MET A 230 9.33 -14.41 8.79
C MET A 230 10.47 -13.45 8.44
N LYS A 231 10.56 -12.31 9.13
CA LYS A 231 11.63 -11.34 8.93
C LYS A 231 13.01 -11.97 9.15
N ASP A 232 13.18 -12.66 10.28
CA ASP A 232 14.44 -13.33 10.62
C ASP A 232 14.80 -14.42 9.57
N ASN A 233 13.80 -15.19 9.10
CA ASN A 233 14.00 -16.19 8.05
C ASN A 233 14.46 -15.56 6.74
N MET A 234 13.79 -14.47 6.28
CA MET A 234 14.21 -13.77 5.06
C MET A 234 15.67 -13.29 5.15
N LEU A 235 16.05 -12.68 6.28
CA LEU A 235 17.41 -12.20 6.51
C LEU A 235 18.44 -13.37 6.53
N GLN A 236 18.14 -14.47 7.23
CA GLN A 236 19.00 -15.67 7.28
C GLN A 236 19.17 -16.33 5.90
N CYS A 237 18.15 -16.22 5.05
CA CYS A 237 18.18 -16.77 3.69
C CYS A 237 18.69 -15.79 2.64
N GLY A 238 19.27 -14.67 3.08
CA GLY A 238 20.08 -13.78 2.27
C GLY A 238 19.36 -12.53 1.78
N ALA A 239 18.24 -12.11 2.39
CA ALA A 239 17.70 -10.77 2.11
C ALA A 239 18.70 -9.70 2.55
N ASP A 240 18.98 -8.73 1.70
CA ASP A 240 19.88 -7.60 1.99
C ASP A 240 19.23 -6.61 2.99
N GLY A 241 17.92 -6.63 3.07
CA GLY A 241 17.10 -5.94 4.05
C GLY A 241 15.72 -6.56 4.12
N ALA A 242 15.06 -6.52 5.29
CA ALA A 242 13.69 -6.99 5.46
C ALA A 242 12.93 -6.10 6.44
N LEU A 243 11.65 -5.83 6.14
CA LEU A 243 10.80 -4.97 6.95
C LEU A 243 9.33 -5.35 6.82
N MET A 244 8.55 -5.08 7.85
CA MET A 244 7.09 -5.13 7.80
C MET A 244 6.53 -3.91 7.07
N SER A 245 5.60 -4.11 6.13
CA SER A 245 4.93 -3.02 5.41
C SER A 245 3.73 -2.48 6.18
N GLY A 246 3.68 -1.16 6.39
CA GLY A 246 2.58 -0.50 7.08
C GLY A 246 2.43 -0.99 8.52
N SER A 247 1.20 -1.28 8.95
CA SER A 247 0.89 -1.94 10.22
C SER A 247 1.04 -3.46 10.16
N GLY A 248 1.44 -4.00 9.02
CA GLY A 248 1.58 -5.43 8.79
C GLY A 248 0.27 -6.11 8.32
N PRO A 249 0.21 -7.46 8.35
CA PRO A 249 1.26 -8.37 8.82
C PRO A 249 2.34 -8.71 7.76
N THR A 250 2.21 -8.23 6.53
CA THR A 250 3.16 -8.58 5.46
C THR A 250 4.57 -8.11 5.79
N VAL A 251 5.53 -9.02 5.70
CA VAL A 251 6.96 -8.73 5.69
C VAL A 251 7.47 -8.84 4.26
N TYR A 252 8.36 -7.94 3.89
CA TYR A 252 9.06 -8.04 2.62
C TYR A 252 10.56 -8.13 2.83
N GLY A 253 11.23 -8.83 1.91
CA GLY A 253 12.67 -8.92 1.81
C GLY A 253 13.16 -8.36 0.48
N LEU A 254 14.26 -7.61 0.50
CA LEU A 254 14.91 -7.05 -0.67
C LEU A 254 16.11 -7.90 -1.10
N ALA A 255 16.29 -8.08 -2.40
CA ALA A 255 17.42 -8.77 -2.99
C ALA A 255 17.85 -8.11 -4.31
N GLN A 256 19.15 -8.00 -4.57
CA GLN A 256 19.66 -7.49 -5.84
C GLN A 256 19.59 -8.52 -6.97
N LYS A 257 19.67 -9.82 -6.65
CA LYS A 257 19.76 -10.88 -7.62
C LYS A 257 18.54 -11.80 -7.56
N GLU A 258 18.04 -12.19 -8.72
CA GLU A 258 16.92 -13.12 -8.84
C GLU A 258 17.15 -14.43 -8.08
N ARG A 259 18.37 -15.01 -8.16
CA ARG A 259 18.70 -16.24 -7.43
C ARG A 259 18.55 -16.08 -5.92
N GLN A 260 18.95 -14.92 -5.39
CA GLN A 260 18.82 -14.57 -3.98
C GLN A 260 17.33 -14.45 -3.60
N ALA A 261 16.54 -13.73 -4.41
CA ALA A 261 15.11 -13.62 -4.22
C ALA A 261 14.41 -15.00 -4.23
N LYS A 262 14.77 -15.89 -5.16
CA LYS A 262 14.24 -17.27 -5.19
C LYS A 262 14.58 -18.08 -3.94
N ASN A 263 15.77 -17.91 -3.38
CA ASN A 263 16.15 -18.57 -2.11
C ASN A 263 15.29 -18.07 -0.95
N ILE A 264 15.09 -16.75 -0.86
CA ILE A 264 14.22 -16.12 0.15
C ILE A 264 12.79 -16.61 -0.01
N TYR A 265 12.25 -16.57 -1.24
CA TYR A 265 10.90 -17.05 -1.56
C TYR A 265 10.70 -18.49 -1.09
N ASN A 266 11.60 -19.40 -1.45
CA ASN A 266 11.51 -20.81 -1.07
C ASN A 266 11.57 -21.02 0.45
N SER A 267 12.31 -20.17 1.16
CA SER A 267 12.46 -20.28 2.61
C SER A 267 11.20 -19.91 3.37
N VAL A 268 10.43 -18.94 2.88
CA VAL A 268 9.18 -18.49 3.52
C VAL A 268 7.96 -19.23 3.01
N ASN A 269 7.99 -19.75 1.79
CA ASN A 269 6.88 -20.51 1.18
C ASN A 269 6.54 -21.81 1.93
N GLY A 270 7.49 -22.34 2.73
CA GLY A 270 7.25 -23.51 3.59
C GLY A 270 6.49 -23.21 4.88
N CYS A 271 6.33 -21.94 5.26
CA CYS A 271 5.70 -21.50 6.51
C CYS A 271 4.64 -20.40 6.34
N CYS A 272 4.34 -20.02 5.11
CA CYS A 272 3.36 -18.99 4.78
C CYS A 272 2.66 -19.34 3.46
N ASN A 273 1.33 -19.21 3.42
CA ASN A 273 0.54 -19.58 2.23
C ASN A 273 0.50 -18.46 1.17
N GLU A 274 0.66 -17.20 1.56
CA GLU A 274 0.66 -16.04 0.67
C GLU A 274 2.09 -15.49 0.53
N VAL A 275 2.81 -15.97 -0.49
CA VAL A 275 4.20 -15.56 -0.81
C VAL A 275 4.27 -15.12 -2.27
N TYR A 276 4.85 -13.98 -2.54
CA TYR A 276 4.94 -13.35 -3.86
C TYR A 276 6.38 -12.92 -4.18
#